data_2b0f8a86ad0f02854e5fe4efaf9ce18f
#
_entry.id   2b0f8a86ad0f02854e5fe4efaf9ce18f
#
_cell.length_a   1.000
_cell.length_b   1.000
_cell.length_c   1.000
_cell.angle_alpha   90.00
_cell.angle_beta   90.00
_cell.angle_gamma   90.00
#
_symmetry.space_group_name_H-M   'P 1'
#
loop_
_entity.id
_entity.type
_entity.pdbx_description
1 polymer ?
#
loop_
_entity_poly.entity_id
_entity_poly.type
_entity_poly.pdbx_seq_one_letter_code
_entity_poly.pdbx_strand_id
1 'polypeptide(L)'
;GGALHRNPMTVRAVLIGAAGYATGSIIAGKIENRVPDVRIVSILSSDRIEHIDEYDCDLILSTIDTRADIHKDMRFLYVSPLISAQDEKNIRNKCFELMTGQSAEVSEFSQMLSEEFIIFEKKAKNRKDVLKRACQLLINKGIVQSEFARDVLEREKVEATAVGCNIAIPHGKPEHVNRCQI
;
A
#
# COMPACT_ATOMS: atom_id res chain seq x y z
N GLY A 1 10.22 -15.13 29.13
CA GLY A 1 10.17 -15.07 27.69
C GLY A 1 8.81 -14.55 27.25
N GLY A 2 8.65 -13.22 27.08
CA GLY A 2 7.43 -12.65 26.52
C GLY A 2 7.50 -12.79 25.00
N ALA A 3 6.61 -13.59 24.42
CA ALA A 3 6.37 -13.54 22.99
C ALA A 3 5.81 -12.14 22.69
N LEU A 4 6.61 -11.29 22.05
CA LEU A 4 6.13 -10.04 21.48
C LEU A 4 5.02 -10.40 20.49
N HIS A 5 3.80 -9.95 20.76
CA HIS A 5 2.69 -10.08 19.84
C HIS A 5 3.13 -9.45 18.50
N ARG A 6 3.38 -10.31 17.48
CA ARG A 6 3.60 -9.85 16.10
C ARG A 6 2.33 -9.09 15.68
N ASN A 7 2.46 -7.80 15.42
CA ASN A 7 1.41 -7.08 14.70
C ASN A 7 1.43 -7.62 13.26
N PRO A 8 0.41 -8.35 12.79
CA PRO A 8 0.41 -8.98 11.47
C PRO A 8 0.45 -7.99 10.31
N MET A 9 0.39 -6.70 10.61
CA MET A 9 0.37 -5.60 9.64
C MET A 9 1.69 -4.82 9.57
N THR A 10 2.79 -5.32 10.16
CA THR A 10 4.05 -4.57 10.19
C THR A 10 5.21 -5.46 9.74
N VAL A 11 5.93 -5.03 8.71
CA VAL A 11 7.14 -5.67 8.20
C VAL A 11 8.34 -5.26 9.04
N ARG A 12 9.08 -6.23 9.55
CA ARG A 12 10.30 -6.01 10.34
C ARG A 12 11.49 -5.93 9.40
N ALA A 13 12.21 -4.82 9.43
CA ALA A 13 13.35 -4.61 8.55
C ALA A 13 14.64 -4.33 9.32
N VAL A 14 15.75 -4.82 8.76
CA VAL A 14 17.10 -4.42 9.15
C VAL A 14 17.59 -3.39 8.16
N LEU A 15 18.16 -2.28 8.65
CA LEU A 15 18.77 -1.25 7.81
C LEU A 15 20.30 -1.41 7.82
N ILE A 16 20.90 -1.53 6.63
CA ILE A 16 22.35 -1.58 6.43
C ILE A 16 22.83 -0.27 5.81
N GLY A 17 23.87 0.32 6.40
CA GLY A 17 24.44 1.58 5.92
C GLY A 17 25.93 1.73 6.12
N ALA A 18 26.60 2.49 5.25
CA ALA A 18 28.02 2.79 5.32
C ALA A 18 28.38 3.84 6.39
N ALA A 19 27.41 4.66 6.81
CA ALA A 19 27.67 5.90 7.56
C ALA A 19 27.53 5.80 9.09
N GLY A 20 27.54 4.59 9.65
CA GLY A 20 27.44 4.35 11.09
C GLY A 20 26.04 4.56 11.68
N TYR A 21 25.90 4.25 12.98
CA TYR A 21 24.63 4.16 13.69
C TYR A 21 23.82 5.48 13.70
N ALA A 22 24.49 6.61 13.89
CA ALA A 22 23.79 7.90 13.98
C ALA A 22 23.06 8.26 12.67
N THR A 23 23.74 8.14 11.53
CA THR A 23 23.13 8.37 10.21
C THR A 23 22.07 7.33 9.91
N GLY A 24 22.32 6.07 10.26
CA GLY A 24 21.35 4.99 10.13
C GLY A 24 20.06 5.27 10.91
N SER A 25 20.14 5.82 12.11
CA SER A 25 18.97 6.18 12.93
C SER A 25 18.12 7.29 12.29
N ILE A 26 18.75 8.28 11.65
CA ILE A 26 18.03 9.33 10.91
C ILE A 26 17.29 8.73 9.71
N ILE A 27 17.95 7.85 8.96
CA ILE A 27 17.35 7.16 7.81
C ILE A 27 16.21 6.27 8.26
N ALA A 28 16.39 5.49 9.33
CA ALA A 28 15.37 4.62 9.91
C ALA A 28 14.12 5.41 10.31
N GLY A 29 14.28 6.50 11.07
CA GLY A 29 13.17 7.37 11.45
C GLY A 29 12.45 7.97 10.25
N LYS A 30 13.18 8.34 9.19
CA LYS A 30 12.59 8.84 7.96
C LYS A 30 11.76 7.76 7.23
N ILE A 31 12.26 6.52 7.18
CA ILE A 31 11.53 5.38 6.59
C ILE A 31 10.26 5.11 7.38
N GLU A 32 10.35 4.92 8.69
CA GLU A 32 9.20 4.59 9.55
C GLU A 32 8.12 5.69 9.52
N ASN A 33 8.49 6.96 9.45
CA ASN A 33 7.55 8.06 9.34
C ASN A 33 6.82 8.11 7.98
N ARG A 34 7.47 7.69 6.90
CA ARG A 34 6.91 7.73 5.55
C ARG A 34 6.24 6.44 5.12
N VAL A 35 6.68 5.31 5.70
CA VAL A 35 6.14 3.97 5.44
C VAL A 35 5.77 3.31 6.78
N PRO A 36 4.58 3.60 7.33
CA PRO A 36 4.16 3.11 8.65
C PRO A 36 4.09 1.58 8.77
N ASP A 37 4.04 0.89 7.63
CA ASP A 37 4.00 -0.58 7.57
C ASP A 37 5.37 -1.23 7.82
N VAL A 38 6.44 -0.43 7.95
CA VAL A 38 7.80 -0.90 8.24
C VAL A 38 8.21 -0.53 9.67
N ARG A 39 8.88 -1.49 10.33
CA ARG A 39 9.57 -1.27 11.59
C ARG A 39 11.04 -1.64 11.47
N ILE A 40 11.94 -0.71 11.69
CA ILE A 40 13.38 -0.97 11.71
C ILE A 40 13.77 -1.60 13.05
N VAL A 41 14.09 -2.89 13.02
CA VAL A 41 14.43 -3.67 14.23
C VAL A 41 15.91 -3.59 14.58
N SER A 42 16.78 -3.31 13.61
CA SER A 42 18.21 -3.09 13.82
C SER A 42 18.83 -2.25 12.71
N ILE A 43 19.94 -1.62 13.04
CA ILE A 43 20.79 -0.86 12.12
C ILE A 43 22.17 -1.46 12.17
N LEU A 44 22.65 -1.94 11.02
CA LEU A 44 23.96 -2.58 10.87
C LEU A 44 24.87 -1.72 9.99
N SER A 45 26.15 -1.72 10.32
CA SER A 45 27.20 -1.25 9.43
C SER A 45 27.63 -2.37 8.46
N SER A 46 28.24 -2.01 7.34
CA SER A 46 28.63 -2.95 6.29
C SER A 46 29.56 -4.08 6.76
N ASP A 47 30.40 -3.82 7.77
CA ASP A 47 31.32 -4.78 8.37
C ASP A 47 30.63 -5.82 9.28
N ARG A 48 29.33 -5.65 9.54
CA ARG A 48 28.54 -6.54 10.40
C ARG A 48 27.43 -7.29 9.65
N ILE A 49 27.50 -7.33 8.34
CA ILE A 49 26.51 -8.01 7.49
C ILE A 49 26.42 -9.50 7.79
N GLU A 50 27.54 -10.15 8.15
CA GLU A 50 27.59 -11.57 8.52
C GLU A 50 26.74 -11.92 9.74
N HIS A 51 26.36 -10.93 10.55
CA HIS A 51 25.47 -11.11 11.70
C HIS A 51 23.99 -10.92 11.39
N ILE A 52 23.61 -10.76 10.13
CA ILE A 52 22.23 -10.45 9.74
C ILE A 52 21.25 -11.57 10.13
N ASP A 53 21.71 -12.80 10.11
CA ASP A 53 20.93 -13.99 10.48
C ASP A 53 20.56 -14.04 11.98
N GLU A 54 21.20 -13.21 12.81
CA GLU A 54 20.87 -13.07 14.23
C GLU A 54 19.58 -12.28 14.46
N TYR A 55 19.11 -11.58 13.42
CA TYR A 55 17.93 -10.72 13.50
C TYR A 55 16.72 -11.38 12.84
N ASP A 56 15.64 -11.52 13.60
CA ASP A 56 14.35 -11.96 13.07
C ASP A 56 13.74 -10.80 12.27
N CYS A 57 14.03 -10.74 10.96
CA CYS A 57 13.56 -9.71 10.04
C CYS A 57 12.96 -10.31 8.78
N ASP A 58 12.00 -9.57 8.19
CA ASP A 58 11.29 -9.94 6.97
C ASP A 58 11.90 -9.27 5.74
N LEU A 59 12.65 -8.17 5.93
CA LEU A 59 13.18 -7.32 4.88
C LEU A 59 14.54 -6.74 5.27
N ILE A 60 15.44 -6.66 4.30
CA ILE A 60 16.71 -5.96 4.41
C ILE A 60 16.66 -4.71 3.54
N LEU A 61 16.82 -3.56 4.17
CA LEU A 61 16.98 -2.28 3.48
C LEU A 61 18.47 -1.90 3.53
N SER A 62 19.07 -1.57 2.39
CA SER A 62 20.48 -1.19 2.36
C SER A 62 20.71 0.08 1.57
N THR A 63 21.54 0.97 2.12
CA THR A 63 22.00 2.18 1.43
C THR A 63 23.30 1.97 0.65
N ILE A 64 23.82 0.75 0.66
CA ILE A 64 25.01 0.31 -0.08
C ILE A 64 24.71 -0.99 -0.82
N ASP A 65 25.45 -1.26 -1.89
CA ASP A 65 25.26 -2.51 -2.63
C ASP A 65 26.00 -3.66 -1.96
N THR A 66 25.28 -4.42 -1.15
CA THR A 66 25.79 -5.57 -0.37
C THR A 66 25.16 -6.89 -0.79
N ARG A 67 24.52 -6.93 -1.98
CA ARG A 67 23.79 -8.13 -2.45
C ARG A 67 24.65 -9.39 -2.55
N ALA A 68 25.96 -9.24 -2.79
CA ALA A 68 26.88 -10.34 -2.87
C ALA A 68 27.18 -10.99 -1.50
N ASP A 69 26.99 -10.23 -0.43
CA ASP A 69 27.32 -10.63 0.94
C ASP A 69 26.11 -11.17 1.72
N ILE A 70 24.92 -11.14 1.10
CA ILE A 70 23.65 -11.54 1.72
C ILE A 70 23.17 -12.85 1.11
N HIS A 71 22.70 -13.77 1.94
CA HIS A 71 22.14 -15.04 1.49
C HIS A 71 20.98 -14.83 0.51
N LYS A 72 20.91 -15.65 -0.57
CA LYS A 72 19.97 -15.50 -1.69
C LYS A 72 18.49 -15.54 -1.30
N ASP A 73 18.17 -16.11 -0.15
CA ASP A 73 16.80 -16.27 0.34
C ASP A 73 16.28 -15.05 1.13
N MET A 74 17.17 -14.12 1.46
CA MET A 74 16.78 -12.90 2.17
C MET A 74 16.24 -11.85 1.22
N ARG A 75 15.14 -11.21 1.62
CA ARG A 75 14.48 -10.18 0.83
C ARG A 75 15.21 -8.86 0.99
N PHE A 76 15.89 -8.45 -0.06
CA PHE A 76 16.76 -7.29 -0.10
C PHE A 76 16.17 -6.18 -0.96
N LEU A 77 16.28 -4.93 -0.50
CA LEU A 77 15.94 -3.74 -1.26
C LEU A 77 17.01 -2.66 -1.06
N TYR A 78 17.62 -2.22 -2.17
CA TYR A 78 18.49 -1.05 -2.16
C TYR A 78 17.64 0.22 -2.06
N VAL A 79 18.06 1.16 -1.21
CA VAL A 79 17.43 2.46 -1.01
C VAL A 79 18.47 3.57 -0.97
N SER A 80 18.15 4.74 -1.50
CA SER A 80 19.07 5.87 -1.40
C SER A 80 19.17 6.39 0.05
N PRO A 81 20.33 6.93 0.46
CA PRO A 81 20.48 7.50 1.80
C PRO A 81 19.50 8.67 2.09
N LEU A 82 19.02 9.32 1.04
CA LEU A 82 18.06 10.43 1.17
C LEU A 82 16.61 9.98 1.20
N ILE A 83 16.33 8.71 0.92
CA ILE A 83 14.99 8.13 0.79
C ILE A 83 14.12 8.97 -0.15
N SER A 84 14.23 8.70 -1.43
CA SER A 84 13.46 9.35 -2.47
C SER A 84 11.99 8.88 -2.45
N ALA A 85 11.12 9.57 -3.20
CA ALA A 85 9.74 9.13 -3.38
C ALA A 85 9.65 7.74 -4.07
N GLN A 86 10.62 7.42 -4.94
CA GLN A 86 10.71 6.11 -5.56
C GLN A 86 11.10 5.03 -4.55
N ASP A 87 12.02 5.33 -3.62
CA ASP A 87 12.38 4.39 -2.54
C ASP A 87 11.18 4.11 -1.65
N GLU A 88 10.39 5.13 -1.28
CA GLU A 88 9.15 4.96 -0.52
C GLU A 88 8.18 4.01 -1.23
N LYS A 89 7.96 4.22 -2.52
CA LYS A 89 7.09 3.37 -3.34
C LYS A 89 7.61 1.94 -3.37
N ASN A 90 8.90 1.75 -3.58
CA ASN A 90 9.53 0.42 -3.63
C ASN A 90 9.40 -0.31 -2.28
N ILE A 91 9.62 0.41 -1.16
CA ILE A 91 9.46 -0.16 0.19
C ILE A 91 8.01 -0.56 0.43
N ARG A 92 7.03 0.30 0.11
CA ARG A 92 5.59 -0.02 0.26
C ARG A 92 5.20 -1.26 -0.54
N ASN A 93 5.62 -1.33 -1.80
CA ASN A 93 5.36 -2.48 -2.65
C ASN A 93 5.94 -3.76 -2.05
N LYS A 94 7.17 -3.68 -1.54
CA LYS A 94 7.83 -4.83 -0.90
C LYS A 94 7.14 -5.27 0.39
N CYS A 95 6.68 -4.33 1.20
CA CYS A 95 5.87 -4.63 2.38
C CYS A 95 4.57 -5.33 2.01
N PHE A 96 3.89 -4.84 0.98
CA PHE A 96 2.67 -5.47 0.47
C PHE A 96 2.91 -6.92 0.03
N GLU A 97 3.98 -7.16 -0.75
CA GLU A 97 4.38 -8.52 -1.14
C GLU A 97 4.59 -9.43 0.09
N LEU A 98 5.29 -8.91 1.09
CA LEU A 98 5.63 -9.64 2.31
C LEU A 98 4.42 -9.99 3.16
N MET A 99 3.45 -9.08 3.23
CA MET A 99 2.23 -9.25 4.02
C MET A 99 1.19 -10.13 3.33
N THR A 100 1.10 -10.07 1.99
CA THR A 100 0.04 -10.74 1.24
C THR A 100 0.49 -12.01 0.54
N GLY A 101 1.80 -12.21 0.37
CA GLY A 101 2.36 -13.28 -0.46
C GLY A 101 2.14 -13.08 -1.97
N GLN A 102 1.60 -11.92 -2.36
CA GLN A 102 1.36 -11.57 -3.76
C GLN A 102 2.43 -10.61 -4.24
N SER A 103 2.96 -10.84 -5.44
CA SER A 103 3.85 -9.88 -6.08
C SER A 103 3.14 -8.54 -6.21
N ALA A 104 3.83 -7.45 -5.83
CA ALA A 104 3.40 -6.09 -6.08
C ALA A 104 3.64 -5.67 -7.54
N GLU A 105 3.76 -6.63 -8.46
CA GLU A 105 3.53 -6.31 -9.86
C GLU A 105 2.19 -5.61 -9.92
N VAL A 106 2.20 -4.43 -10.51
CA VAL A 106 1.02 -3.58 -10.73
C VAL A 106 -0.09 -4.51 -11.16
N SER A 107 -0.90 -4.96 -10.21
CA SER A 107 -1.96 -5.92 -10.49
C SER A 107 -2.86 -5.27 -11.53
N GLU A 108 -3.53 -6.05 -12.33
CA GLU A 108 -4.55 -5.53 -13.26
C GLU A 108 -5.48 -4.55 -12.53
N PHE A 109 -5.70 -4.78 -11.23
CA PHE A 109 -6.43 -3.91 -10.34
C PHE A 109 -5.82 -2.50 -10.20
N SER A 110 -4.50 -2.36 -10.06
CA SER A 110 -3.85 -1.03 -9.98
C SER A 110 -3.92 -0.28 -11.31
N GLN A 111 -3.97 -0.99 -12.44
CA GLN A 111 -4.18 -0.38 -13.75
C GLN A 111 -5.61 0.13 -13.95
N MET A 112 -6.56 -0.44 -13.19
CA MET A 112 -7.96 -0.02 -13.21
C MET A 112 -8.20 1.22 -12.34
N LEU A 113 -7.32 1.52 -11.36
CA LEU A 113 -7.39 2.73 -10.53
C LEU A 113 -6.82 3.92 -11.30
N SER A 114 -7.61 4.97 -11.44
CA SER A 114 -7.19 6.22 -12.07
C SER A 114 -7.56 7.41 -11.18
N GLU A 115 -6.66 8.36 -11.05
CA GLU A 115 -6.89 9.59 -10.28
C GLU A 115 -8.14 10.35 -10.75
N GLU A 116 -8.49 10.24 -12.03
CA GLU A 116 -9.67 10.90 -12.58
C GLU A 116 -11.01 10.36 -12.04
N PHE A 117 -10.99 9.16 -11.39
CA PHE A 117 -12.17 8.56 -10.74
C PHE A 117 -12.17 8.76 -9.23
N ILE A 118 -11.16 9.44 -8.66
CA ILE A 118 -11.12 9.76 -7.23
C ILE A 118 -11.84 11.07 -6.98
N ILE A 119 -12.91 11.04 -6.19
CA ILE A 119 -13.71 12.21 -5.84
C ILE A 119 -13.59 12.54 -4.36
N PHE A 120 -13.12 13.73 -4.03
CA PHE A 120 -13.16 14.29 -2.67
C PHE A 120 -14.41 15.15 -2.51
N GLU A 121 -15.49 14.57 -2.00
CA GLU A 121 -16.77 15.27 -1.86
C GLU A 121 -16.94 15.87 -0.46
N LYS A 122 -16.85 17.20 -0.38
CA LYS A 122 -17.01 17.96 0.87
C LYS A 122 -18.38 18.64 1.04
N LYS A 123 -19.20 18.66 -0.02
CA LYS A 123 -20.47 19.42 -0.07
C LYS A 123 -21.70 18.53 -0.16
N ALA A 124 -21.54 17.23 -0.13
CA ALA A 124 -22.68 16.32 -0.16
C ALA A 124 -23.54 16.48 1.10
N LYS A 125 -24.83 16.63 0.93
CA LYS A 125 -25.78 16.79 2.03
C LYS A 125 -26.18 15.46 2.65
N ASN A 126 -26.08 14.39 1.89
CA ASN A 126 -26.50 13.05 2.28
C ASN A 126 -25.86 12.00 1.37
N ARG A 127 -25.98 10.72 1.76
CA ARG A 127 -25.48 9.58 1.01
C ARG A 127 -25.95 9.53 -0.45
N LYS A 128 -27.21 9.84 -0.70
CA LYS A 128 -27.79 9.82 -2.05
C LYS A 128 -27.11 10.82 -2.99
N ASP A 129 -26.70 11.98 -2.48
CA ASP A 129 -25.98 12.99 -3.26
C ASP A 129 -24.59 12.49 -3.66
N VAL A 130 -23.88 11.80 -2.75
CA VAL A 130 -22.57 11.20 -3.03
C VAL A 130 -22.72 10.17 -4.16
N LEU A 131 -23.66 9.24 -4.02
CA LEU A 131 -23.89 8.18 -5.00
C LEU A 131 -24.26 8.74 -6.38
N LYS A 132 -25.13 9.75 -6.44
CA LYS A 132 -25.49 10.40 -7.69
C LYS A 132 -24.28 11.03 -8.39
N ARG A 133 -23.42 11.72 -7.65
CA ARG A 133 -22.23 12.36 -8.21
C ARG A 133 -21.22 11.35 -8.71
N ALA A 134 -21.00 10.27 -7.95
CA ALA A 134 -20.13 9.18 -8.38
C ALA A 134 -20.64 8.53 -9.68
N CYS A 135 -21.93 8.16 -9.73
CA CYS A 135 -22.55 7.62 -10.94
C CYS A 135 -22.49 8.60 -12.13
N GLN A 136 -22.72 9.89 -11.89
CA GLN A 136 -22.66 10.90 -12.96
C GLN A 136 -21.27 11.02 -13.57
N LEU A 137 -20.19 10.91 -12.76
CA LEU A 137 -18.82 10.87 -13.28
C LEU A 137 -18.63 9.67 -14.22
N LEU A 138 -19.06 8.48 -13.80
CA LEU A 138 -18.95 7.26 -14.60
C LEU A 138 -19.75 7.33 -15.90
N ILE A 139 -20.95 7.91 -15.85
CA ILE A 139 -21.80 8.15 -17.04
C ILE A 139 -21.12 9.13 -18.00
N ASN A 140 -20.63 10.26 -17.49
CA ASN A 140 -19.96 11.28 -18.31
C ASN A 140 -18.70 10.76 -18.99
N LYS A 141 -18.03 9.79 -18.38
CA LYS A 141 -16.84 9.11 -18.92
C LYS A 141 -17.19 7.92 -19.82
N GLY A 142 -18.47 7.60 -20.01
CA GLY A 142 -18.93 6.47 -20.82
C GLY A 142 -18.56 5.09 -20.24
N ILE A 143 -18.24 5.01 -18.94
CA ILE A 143 -17.93 3.76 -18.24
C ILE A 143 -19.18 2.94 -18.04
N VAL A 144 -20.31 3.61 -17.72
CA VAL A 144 -21.61 3.00 -17.49
C VAL A 144 -22.71 3.71 -18.26
N GLN A 145 -23.82 3.04 -18.44
CA GLN A 145 -25.05 3.61 -19.03
C GLN A 145 -25.80 4.46 -17.99
N SER A 146 -26.75 5.30 -18.45
CA SER A 146 -27.55 6.19 -17.58
C SER A 146 -28.36 5.43 -16.51
N GLU A 147 -28.83 4.23 -16.86
CA GLU A 147 -29.62 3.33 -16.02
C GLU A 147 -28.87 2.85 -14.77
N PHE A 148 -27.54 2.77 -14.85
CA PHE A 148 -26.68 2.33 -13.75
C PHE A 148 -26.89 3.15 -12.47
N ALA A 149 -27.09 4.46 -12.60
CA ALA A 149 -27.33 5.33 -11.44
C ALA A 149 -28.63 4.97 -10.69
N ARG A 150 -29.66 4.56 -11.42
CA ARG A 150 -30.92 4.09 -10.84
C ARG A 150 -30.69 2.77 -10.11
N ASP A 151 -29.99 1.83 -10.71
CA ASP A 151 -29.71 0.53 -10.12
C ASP A 151 -28.97 0.65 -8.79
N VAL A 152 -27.91 1.47 -8.76
CA VAL A 152 -27.14 1.75 -7.52
C VAL A 152 -28.05 2.33 -6.44
N LEU A 153 -28.90 3.29 -6.78
CA LEU A 153 -29.79 3.93 -5.82
C LEU A 153 -30.90 2.98 -5.33
N GLU A 154 -31.42 2.11 -6.18
CA GLU A 154 -32.39 1.09 -5.81
C GLU A 154 -31.77 0.01 -4.92
N ARG A 155 -30.58 -0.48 -5.30
CA ARG A 155 -29.84 -1.45 -4.49
C ARG A 155 -29.56 -0.92 -3.09
N GLU A 156 -29.12 0.32 -2.98
CA GLU A 156 -28.81 0.98 -1.71
C GLU A 156 -30.04 1.25 -0.81
N LYS A 157 -31.26 1.29 -1.40
CA LYS A 157 -32.51 1.37 -0.61
C LYS A 157 -32.90 0.04 0.01
N VAL A 158 -32.65 -1.07 -0.69
CA VAL A 158 -33.00 -2.41 -0.22
C VAL A 158 -32.12 -2.79 0.96
N GLU A 159 -30.81 -2.58 0.82
CA GLU A 159 -29.83 -2.88 1.86
C GLU A 159 -28.59 -1.98 1.67
N ALA A 160 -28.14 -1.37 2.75
CA ALA A 160 -26.96 -0.53 2.69
C ALA A 160 -25.72 -1.32 2.25
N THR A 161 -24.97 -0.78 1.30
CA THR A 161 -23.74 -1.41 0.78
C THR A 161 -22.52 -1.16 1.67
N ALA A 162 -22.74 -0.65 2.89
CA ALA A 162 -21.67 -0.42 3.89
C ALA A 162 -21.15 -1.75 4.43
N VAL A 163 -19.83 -1.93 4.35
CA VAL A 163 -19.13 -3.15 4.81
C VAL A 163 -18.40 -2.97 6.15
N GLY A 164 -18.60 -1.84 6.81
CA GLY A 164 -17.93 -1.48 8.07
C GLY A 164 -16.72 -0.55 7.86
N CYS A 165 -16.07 -0.15 8.95
CA CYS A 165 -14.88 0.71 8.93
C CYS A 165 -15.01 1.98 8.07
N ASN A 166 -16.21 2.56 7.99
CA ASN A 166 -16.54 3.72 7.15
C ASN A 166 -16.36 3.49 5.63
N ILE A 167 -16.42 2.23 5.20
CA ILE A 167 -16.32 1.84 3.80
C ILE A 167 -17.69 1.36 3.31
N ALA A 168 -18.05 1.73 2.09
CA ALA A 168 -19.18 1.20 1.36
C ALA A 168 -18.77 0.82 -0.06
N ILE A 169 -19.41 -0.19 -0.64
CA ILE A 169 -19.15 -0.68 -2.00
C ILE A 169 -20.47 -0.60 -2.79
N PRO A 170 -20.91 0.60 -3.19
CA PRO A 170 -22.11 0.76 -4.02
C PRO A 170 -21.91 0.07 -5.36
N HIS A 171 -22.90 -0.68 -5.80
CA HIS A 171 -22.84 -1.40 -7.08
C HIS A 171 -24.19 -1.38 -7.79
N GLY A 172 -24.15 -1.44 -9.12
CA GLY A 172 -25.30 -1.56 -9.99
C GLY A 172 -25.29 -2.89 -10.74
N LYS A 173 -26.16 -3.02 -11.73
CA LYS A 173 -26.25 -4.22 -12.55
C LYS A 173 -25.15 -4.25 -13.60
N PRO A 174 -24.50 -5.41 -13.83
CA PRO A 174 -23.40 -5.54 -14.79
C PRO A 174 -23.82 -5.26 -16.24
N GLU A 175 -25.09 -5.47 -16.58
CA GLU A 175 -25.64 -5.19 -17.92
C GLU A 175 -25.57 -3.71 -18.33
N HIS A 176 -25.47 -2.80 -17.36
CA HIS A 176 -25.33 -1.36 -17.59
C HIS A 176 -23.86 -0.87 -17.49
N VAL A 177 -22.90 -1.80 -17.44
CA VAL A 177 -21.47 -1.48 -17.43
C VAL A 177 -20.91 -1.65 -18.84
N ASN A 178 -20.31 -0.60 -19.39
CA ASN A 178 -19.72 -0.63 -20.73
C ASN A 178 -18.27 -1.14 -20.70
N ARG A 179 -17.54 -0.84 -19.63
CA ARG A 179 -16.16 -1.31 -19.39
C ARG A 179 -15.83 -1.35 -17.90
N CYS A 180 -14.94 -2.27 -17.50
CA CYS A 180 -14.43 -2.32 -16.14
C CYS A 180 -13.57 -1.10 -15.85
N GLN A 181 -13.84 -0.45 -14.70
CA GLN A 181 -13.07 0.68 -14.18
C GLN A 181 -13.27 0.79 -12.68
N ILE A 182 -12.23 1.16 -11.97
CA ILE A 182 -12.23 1.42 -10.53
C ILE A 182 -11.69 2.82 -10.26
#